data_99006d69eccda4f51f97ba2b4b3d7874
#
_entry.id   99006d69eccda4f51f97ba2b4b3d7874
#
_cell.length_a   1.000
_cell.length_b   1.000
_cell.length_c   1.000
_cell.angle_alpha   90.00
_cell.angle_beta   90.00
_cell.angle_gamma   90.00
#
_symmetry.space_group_name_H-M   'P 1'
#
loop_
_entity.id
_entity.type
_entity.pdbx_description
1 polymer ?
#
loop_
_entity_poly.entity_id
_entity_poly.type
_entity_poly.pdbx_seq_one_letter_code
_entity_poly.pdbx_strand_id
1 'polypeptide(L)'
;MIKAAFFDIDGTLLSFKTHRIPASAQQVLDSFHEQGIACVIATGRPTYQMPDWLFDLGWDAYITLSGQHCFDAEGVYRSCPIDSDDVAVIVDQVAQGRYDSLCMQGENSFVNRLSERVVTAGSNAGIVYHEEPFEHAFDAPVYQFCAFVDPVDEHIVTDAVSHSLTTRWCDLFCDIIPANGGKDLGVAATLERLGIDASEAIAFGDGENDLSMFAAVGTSVAMGNAQDTVKAAATYVTTAVDDDGICNAAKHFGLM
;
A
#
# COMPACT_ATOMS: atom_id res chain seq x y z
N MET A 1 -23.34 -10.17 -6.77
CA MET A 1 -23.63 -8.84 -6.15
C MET A 1 -22.40 -8.46 -5.33
N ILE A 2 -21.92 -7.23 -5.43
CA ILE A 2 -20.73 -6.77 -4.67
C ILE A 2 -21.06 -6.70 -3.18
N LYS A 3 -20.15 -7.22 -2.36
CA LYS A 3 -20.25 -7.26 -0.88
C LYS A 3 -19.04 -6.63 -0.20
N ALA A 4 -17.90 -6.48 -0.90
CA ALA A 4 -16.73 -5.80 -0.39
C ALA A 4 -16.11 -4.87 -1.44
N ALA A 5 -15.62 -3.72 -1.00
CA ALA A 5 -14.93 -2.74 -1.83
C ALA A 5 -13.57 -2.39 -1.21
N PHE A 6 -12.52 -2.56 -1.98
CA PHE A 6 -11.14 -2.28 -1.59
C PHE A 6 -10.68 -0.98 -2.25
N PHE A 7 -10.07 -0.12 -1.48
CA PHE A 7 -9.65 1.20 -1.94
C PHE A 7 -8.16 1.43 -1.65
N ASP A 8 -7.39 1.71 -2.67
CA ASP A 8 -6.10 2.35 -2.46
C ASP A 8 -6.29 3.80 -1.99
N ILE A 9 -5.27 4.39 -1.37
CA ILE A 9 -5.33 5.76 -0.83
C ILE A 9 -4.87 6.77 -1.86
N ASP A 10 -3.59 6.70 -2.24
CA ASP A 10 -2.89 7.78 -2.94
C ASP A 10 -3.20 7.80 -4.43
N GLY A 11 -3.89 8.82 -4.93
CA GLY A 11 -4.35 8.90 -6.31
C GLY A 11 -5.66 8.16 -6.57
N THR A 12 -6.20 7.47 -5.58
CA THR A 12 -7.49 6.75 -5.65
C THR A 12 -8.54 7.38 -4.75
N LEU A 13 -8.41 7.25 -3.43
CA LEU A 13 -9.25 7.99 -2.46
C LEU A 13 -8.77 9.41 -2.28
N LEU A 14 -7.45 9.61 -2.20
CA LEU A 14 -6.82 10.87 -1.86
C LEU A 14 -6.25 11.56 -3.11
N SER A 15 -6.73 12.76 -3.39
CA SER A 15 -6.19 13.59 -4.47
C SER A 15 -4.79 14.09 -4.13
N PHE A 16 -3.84 13.92 -5.05
CA PHE A 16 -2.49 14.50 -4.94
C PHE A 16 -2.49 16.04 -4.98
N LYS A 17 -3.55 16.67 -5.53
CA LYS A 17 -3.64 18.14 -5.63
C LYS A 17 -4.22 18.78 -4.37
N THR A 18 -5.25 18.16 -3.81
CA THR A 18 -6.00 18.75 -2.68
C THR A 18 -5.62 18.13 -1.34
N HIS A 19 -4.97 16.97 -1.34
CA HIS A 19 -4.70 16.13 -0.18
C HIS A 19 -5.96 15.83 0.66
N ARG A 20 -7.09 15.66 -0.05
CA ARG A 20 -8.41 15.37 0.54
C ARG A 20 -9.15 14.34 -0.31
N ILE A 21 -10.10 13.67 0.31
CA ILE A 21 -11.08 12.82 -0.38
C ILE A 21 -12.11 13.72 -1.07
N PRO A 22 -12.42 13.49 -2.37
CA PRO A 22 -13.52 14.16 -3.03
C PRO A 22 -14.85 13.91 -2.31
N ALA A 23 -15.72 14.92 -2.23
CA ALA A 23 -17.03 14.76 -1.57
C ALA A 23 -17.90 13.67 -2.22
N SER A 24 -17.73 13.44 -3.52
CA SER A 24 -18.41 12.36 -4.24
C SER A 24 -17.95 10.97 -3.81
N ALA A 25 -16.66 10.78 -3.50
CA ALA A 25 -16.15 9.52 -2.97
C ALA A 25 -16.68 9.25 -1.55
N GLN A 26 -16.80 10.29 -0.71
CA GLN A 26 -17.44 10.16 0.60
C GLN A 26 -18.90 9.69 0.47
N GLN A 27 -19.67 10.25 -0.48
CA GLN A 27 -21.05 9.80 -0.73
C GLN A 27 -21.13 8.33 -1.16
N VAL A 28 -20.12 7.82 -1.89
CA VAL A 28 -20.05 6.40 -2.25
C VAL A 28 -19.80 5.54 -1.01
N LEU A 29 -18.88 5.94 -0.12
CA LEU A 29 -18.64 5.22 1.14
C LEU A 29 -19.92 5.16 1.99
N ASP A 30 -20.62 6.29 2.15
CA ASP A 30 -21.89 6.36 2.87
C ASP A 30 -22.92 5.40 2.25
N SER A 31 -23.06 5.41 0.91
CA SER A 31 -23.97 4.51 0.19
C SER A 31 -23.60 3.04 0.33
N PHE A 32 -22.29 2.72 0.33
CA PHE A 32 -21.81 1.34 0.49
C PHE A 32 -22.12 0.83 1.90
N HIS A 33 -21.91 1.63 2.93
CA HIS A 33 -22.29 1.29 4.31
C HIS A 33 -23.81 1.06 4.44
N GLU A 34 -24.65 1.92 3.83
CA GLU A 34 -26.10 1.74 3.83
C GLU A 34 -26.55 0.44 3.16
N GLN A 35 -25.80 -0.03 2.15
CA GLN A 35 -26.06 -1.28 1.44
C GLN A 35 -25.43 -2.51 2.11
N GLY A 36 -24.65 -2.33 3.18
CA GLY A 36 -23.90 -3.40 3.84
C GLY A 36 -22.73 -3.94 3.01
N ILE A 37 -22.15 -3.10 2.12
CA ILE A 37 -20.93 -3.41 1.40
C ILE A 37 -19.75 -3.04 2.31
N ALA A 38 -18.91 -4.01 2.64
CA ALA A 38 -17.74 -3.80 3.46
C ALA A 38 -16.72 -2.90 2.73
N CYS A 39 -16.28 -1.83 3.39
CA CYS A 39 -15.29 -0.89 2.86
C CYS A 39 -13.93 -1.14 3.50
N VAL A 40 -12.91 -1.40 2.67
CA VAL A 40 -11.56 -1.80 3.11
C VAL A 40 -10.51 -0.89 2.51
N ILE A 41 -9.62 -0.36 3.33
CA ILE A 41 -8.39 0.31 2.86
C ILE A 41 -7.37 -0.74 2.44
N ALA A 42 -6.70 -0.52 1.30
CA ALA A 42 -5.60 -1.36 0.81
C ALA A 42 -4.44 -0.49 0.32
N THR A 43 -3.49 -0.18 1.19
CA THR A 43 -2.44 0.82 0.95
C THR A 43 -1.02 0.28 1.18
N GLY A 44 -0.04 0.90 0.52
CA GLY A 44 1.38 0.74 0.86
C GLY A 44 1.79 1.46 2.15
N ARG A 45 0.98 2.41 2.62
CA ARG A 45 1.29 3.16 3.84
C ARG A 45 1.18 2.29 5.09
N PRO A 46 2.05 2.48 6.10
CA PRO A 46 1.79 2.06 7.46
C PRO A 46 0.73 2.96 8.11
N THR A 47 0.13 2.50 9.19
CA THR A 47 -0.95 3.24 9.90
C THR A 47 -0.55 4.63 10.36
N TYR A 48 0.68 4.80 10.87
CA TYR A 48 1.19 6.08 11.37
C TYR A 48 1.49 7.13 10.26
N GLN A 49 1.42 6.74 8.98
CA GLN A 49 1.50 7.66 7.83
C GLN A 49 0.12 7.98 7.24
N MET A 50 -0.94 7.41 7.77
CA MET A 50 -2.30 7.75 7.38
C MET A 50 -2.81 8.92 8.22
N PRO A 51 -3.53 9.88 7.64
CA PRO A 51 -4.08 11.00 8.40
C PRO A 51 -5.20 10.51 9.35
N ASP A 52 -5.25 11.04 10.57
CA ASP A 52 -6.20 10.62 11.62
C ASP A 52 -7.67 10.63 11.15
N TRP A 53 -8.07 11.66 10.39
CA TRP A 53 -9.43 11.78 9.88
C TRP A 53 -9.84 10.62 8.94
N LEU A 54 -8.89 9.91 8.34
CA LEU A 54 -9.20 8.77 7.47
C LEU A 54 -9.82 7.62 8.27
N PHE A 55 -9.42 7.45 9.54
CA PHE A 55 -9.99 6.42 10.41
C PHE A 55 -11.44 6.71 10.82
N ASP A 56 -11.90 7.95 10.72
CA ASP A 56 -13.27 8.36 11.07
C ASP A 56 -14.31 8.01 9.97
N LEU A 57 -13.88 7.46 8.84
CA LEU A 57 -14.73 7.18 7.68
C LEU A 57 -15.45 5.82 7.73
N GLY A 58 -15.26 5.04 8.80
CA GLY A 58 -16.03 3.81 9.04
C GLY A 58 -15.54 2.58 8.28
N TRP A 59 -14.23 2.39 8.14
CA TRP A 59 -13.66 1.23 7.47
C TRP A 59 -13.87 -0.06 8.28
N ASP A 60 -14.24 -1.14 7.57
CA ASP A 60 -14.43 -2.46 8.17
C ASP A 60 -13.10 -3.19 8.39
N ALA A 61 -12.09 -2.92 7.56
CA ALA A 61 -10.76 -3.48 7.69
C ALA A 61 -9.69 -2.61 7.02
N TYR A 62 -8.44 -2.88 7.36
CA TYR A 62 -7.26 -2.18 6.86
C TYR A 62 -6.22 -3.19 6.38
N ILE A 63 -5.77 -3.02 5.15
CA ILE A 63 -4.63 -3.68 4.53
C ILE A 63 -3.55 -2.62 4.38
N THR A 64 -2.51 -2.68 5.20
CA THR A 64 -1.40 -1.72 5.23
C THR A 64 -0.09 -2.36 4.84
N LEU A 65 0.94 -1.52 4.59
CA LEU A 65 2.28 -2.00 4.21
C LEU A 65 2.21 -2.96 3.01
N SER A 66 1.42 -2.61 1.98
CA SER A 66 1.22 -3.43 0.78
C SER A 66 0.75 -4.86 1.05
N GLY A 67 -0.08 -5.07 2.09
CA GLY A 67 -0.65 -6.38 2.41
C GLY A 67 0.11 -7.17 3.49
N GLN A 68 1.22 -6.65 4.02
CA GLN A 68 1.97 -7.33 5.05
C GLN A 68 1.32 -7.24 6.44
N HIS A 69 0.50 -6.21 6.67
CA HIS A 69 -0.17 -6.03 7.96
C HIS A 69 -1.66 -5.71 7.74
N CYS A 70 -2.54 -6.63 8.17
CA CYS A 70 -3.97 -6.49 7.99
C CYS A 70 -4.68 -6.64 9.34
N PHE A 71 -5.62 -5.73 9.62
CA PHE A 71 -6.36 -5.70 10.88
C PHE A 71 -7.77 -5.12 10.71
N ASP A 72 -8.61 -5.39 11.68
CA ASP A 72 -9.96 -4.86 11.84
C ASP A 72 -10.19 -4.44 13.31
N ALA A 73 -11.44 -4.17 13.68
CA ALA A 73 -11.81 -3.80 15.05
C ALA A 73 -11.56 -4.93 16.09
N GLU A 74 -11.44 -6.19 15.65
CA GLU A 74 -11.16 -7.33 16.52
C GLU A 74 -9.66 -7.58 16.68
N GLY A 75 -8.80 -6.96 15.85
CA GLY A 75 -7.35 -7.03 15.92
C GLY A 75 -6.68 -7.42 14.61
N VAL A 76 -5.39 -7.76 14.72
CA VAL A 76 -4.57 -8.17 13.56
C VAL A 76 -4.90 -9.61 13.18
N TYR A 77 -5.28 -9.84 11.91
CA TYR A 77 -5.55 -11.17 11.36
C TYR A 77 -4.49 -11.63 10.33
N ARG A 78 -3.64 -10.72 9.85
CA ARG A 78 -2.49 -11.06 9.01
C ARG A 78 -1.30 -10.19 9.42
N SER A 79 -0.16 -10.84 9.69
CA SER A 79 1.14 -10.20 9.93
C SER A 79 2.20 -11.00 9.18
N CYS A 80 2.89 -10.35 8.25
CA CYS A 80 3.90 -10.97 7.39
C CYS A 80 5.15 -10.09 7.36
N PRO A 81 5.99 -10.11 8.42
CA PRO A 81 7.23 -9.36 8.45
C PRO A 81 8.28 -9.99 7.52
N ILE A 82 9.31 -9.21 7.20
CA ILE A 82 10.52 -9.67 6.52
C ILE A 82 11.20 -10.72 7.41
N ASP A 83 11.73 -11.76 6.76
CA ASP A 83 12.47 -12.82 7.44
C ASP A 83 13.70 -12.26 8.17
N SER A 84 13.99 -12.78 9.37
CA SER A 84 15.08 -12.29 10.22
C SER A 84 16.46 -12.41 9.58
N ASP A 85 16.67 -13.42 8.73
CA ASP A 85 17.95 -13.59 8.02
C ASP A 85 18.14 -12.48 6.98
N ASP A 86 17.07 -12.09 6.24
CA ASP A 86 17.10 -10.99 5.31
C ASP A 86 17.25 -9.64 6.03
N VAL A 87 16.60 -9.45 7.19
CA VAL A 87 16.79 -8.26 8.05
C VAL A 87 18.27 -8.13 8.43
N ALA A 88 18.92 -9.22 8.86
CA ALA A 88 20.32 -9.20 9.23
C ALA A 88 21.24 -8.84 8.05
N VAL A 89 20.97 -9.38 6.86
CA VAL A 89 21.71 -9.06 5.62
C VAL A 89 21.57 -7.57 5.29
N ILE A 90 20.37 -7.02 5.33
CA ILE A 90 20.11 -5.60 5.00
C ILE A 90 20.81 -4.68 6.00
N VAL A 91 20.70 -4.97 7.31
CA VAL A 91 21.37 -4.18 8.36
C VAL A 91 22.89 -4.21 8.18
N ASP A 92 23.49 -5.36 7.87
CA ASP A 92 24.93 -5.47 7.59
C ASP A 92 25.35 -4.67 6.35
N GLN A 93 24.59 -4.73 5.26
CA GLN A 93 24.86 -3.95 4.04
C GLN A 93 24.80 -2.43 4.31
N VAL A 94 23.82 -1.97 5.10
CA VAL A 94 23.70 -0.57 5.51
C VAL A 94 24.88 -0.17 6.39
N ALA A 95 25.27 -0.99 7.35
CA ALA A 95 26.44 -0.75 8.22
C ALA A 95 27.74 -0.68 7.42
N GLN A 96 27.87 -1.45 6.32
CA GLN A 96 28.98 -1.36 5.38
C GLN A 96 28.92 -0.11 4.46
N GLY A 97 27.87 0.69 4.55
CA GLY A 97 27.69 1.89 3.74
C GLY A 97 27.39 1.62 2.27
N ARG A 98 26.84 0.45 1.92
CA ARG A 98 26.50 0.11 0.54
C ARG A 98 25.37 0.99 -0.01
N TYR A 99 24.39 1.32 0.83
CA TYR A 99 23.28 2.22 0.53
C TYR A 99 22.68 2.75 1.83
N ASP A 100 21.88 3.81 1.72
CA ASP A 100 21.00 4.25 2.81
C ASP A 100 19.69 3.48 2.75
N SER A 101 19.03 3.29 3.89
CA SER A 101 17.77 2.56 3.94
C SER A 101 16.79 3.17 4.93
N LEU A 102 15.50 3.12 4.56
CA LEU A 102 14.38 3.32 5.46
C LEU A 102 13.96 1.94 6.00
N CYS A 103 13.81 1.83 7.31
CA CYS A 103 13.21 0.68 7.98
C CYS A 103 11.77 1.04 8.36
N MET A 104 10.82 0.16 8.06
CA MET A 104 9.40 0.34 8.38
C MET A 104 8.92 -0.83 9.24
N GLN A 105 8.67 -0.53 10.51
CA GLN A 105 8.08 -1.42 11.51
C GLN A 105 6.57 -1.14 11.64
N GLY A 106 5.86 -1.90 12.46
CA GLY A 106 4.41 -1.73 12.60
C GLY A 106 3.99 -0.35 13.13
N GLU A 107 4.76 0.24 14.03
CA GLU A 107 4.44 1.50 14.72
C GLU A 107 5.49 2.60 14.52
N ASN A 108 6.60 2.30 13.85
CA ASN A 108 7.71 3.23 13.66
C ASN A 108 8.37 3.06 12.29
N SER A 109 8.99 4.13 11.80
CA SER A 109 9.92 4.06 10.67
C SER A 109 11.07 5.03 10.89
N PHE A 110 12.26 4.65 10.47
CA PHE A 110 13.47 5.45 10.62
C PHE A 110 14.45 5.16 9.49
N VAL A 111 15.37 6.08 9.25
CA VAL A 111 16.45 5.92 8.28
C VAL A 111 17.79 5.83 9.01
N ASN A 112 18.75 5.14 8.39
CA ASN A 112 20.11 5.11 8.91
C ASN A 112 20.82 6.46 8.77
N ARG A 113 20.45 7.27 7.76
CA ARG A 113 21.06 8.58 7.48
C ARG A 113 20.15 9.46 6.62
N LEU A 114 20.09 10.74 6.92
CA LEU A 114 19.41 11.78 6.13
C LEU A 114 20.32 12.30 4.99
N SER A 115 20.65 11.44 4.02
CA SER A 115 21.34 11.88 2.82
C SER A 115 20.43 12.72 1.91
N GLU A 116 21.02 13.44 0.94
CA GLU A 116 20.24 14.24 -0.04
C GLU A 116 19.17 13.41 -0.76
N ARG A 117 19.50 12.17 -1.13
CA ARG A 117 18.57 11.24 -1.78
C ARG A 117 17.38 10.88 -0.88
N VAL A 118 17.66 10.55 0.38
CA VAL A 118 16.63 10.24 1.40
C VAL A 118 15.72 11.44 1.65
N VAL A 119 16.30 12.63 1.84
CA VAL A 119 15.53 13.87 2.05
C VAL A 119 14.67 14.19 0.82
N THR A 120 15.22 14.01 -0.39
CA THR A 120 14.48 14.23 -1.63
C THR A 120 13.28 13.29 -1.75
N ALA A 121 13.48 12.00 -1.46
CA ALA A 121 12.41 11.00 -1.48
C ALA A 121 11.31 11.33 -0.47
N GLY A 122 11.68 11.67 0.76
CA GLY A 122 10.75 12.11 1.80
C GLY A 122 9.94 13.35 1.38
N SER A 123 10.61 14.35 0.80
CA SER A 123 9.96 15.57 0.32
C SER A 123 8.95 15.29 -0.78
N ASN A 124 9.28 14.39 -1.73
CA ASN A 124 8.38 13.98 -2.81
C ASN A 124 7.14 13.25 -2.28
N ALA A 125 7.29 12.48 -1.20
CA ALA A 125 6.20 11.75 -0.55
C ALA A 125 5.45 12.57 0.51
N GLY A 126 5.91 13.79 0.83
CA GLY A 126 5.36 14.60 1.92
C GLY A 126 5.68 14.04 3.31
N ILE A 127 6.74 13.25 3.44
CA ILE A 127 7.17 12.57 4.67
C ILE A 127 8.47 13.17 5.17
N VAL A 128 8.56 13.41 6.49
CA VAL A 128 9.80 13.81 7.17
C VAL A 128 10.34 12.58 7.89
N TYR A 129 11.47 12.07 7.39
CA TYR A 129 12.16 10.95 8.04
C TYR A 129 13.01 11.44 9.23
N HIS A 130 13.31 10.55 10.15
CA HIS A 130 14.26 10.77 11.24
C HIS A 130 15.32 9.68 11.26
N GLU A 131 16.52 10.03 11.72
CA GLU A 131 17.63 9.10 11.85
C GLU A 131 17.56 8.34 13.16
N GLU A 132 17.80 7.04 13.10
CA GLU A 132 18.06 6.18 14.26
C GLU A 132 19.22 5.21 13.97
N PRO A 133 19.85 4.63 15.00
CA PRO A 133 20.75 3.50 14.82
C PRO A 133 20.03 2.37 14.07
N PHE A 134 20.59 1.92 12.93
CA PHE A 134 19.87 1.01 12.06
C PHE A 134 19.70 -0.39 12.66
N GLU A 135 20.47 -0.71 13.71
CA GLU A 135 20.32 -1.89 14.55
C GLU A 135 18.96 -1.98 15.26
N HIS A 136 18.23 -0.86 15.41
CA HIS A 136 16.85 -0.85 15.90
C HIS A 136 15.88 -1.62 14.99
N ALA A 137 16.30 -1.99 13.78
CA ALA A 137 15.57 -2.93 12.93
C ALA A 137 15.38 -4.32 13.59
N PHE A 138 16.19 -4.67 14.60
CA PHE A 138 16.05 -5.92 15.37
C PHE A 138 15.09 -5.84 16.56
N ASP A 139 14.64 -4.63 16.93
CA ASP A 139 13.83 -4.41 18.13
C ASP A 139 12.35 -4.78 17.94
N ALA A 140 11.86 -4.77 16.69
CA ALA A 140 10.47 -5.11 16.35
C ALA A 140 10.39 -5.72 14.95
N PRO A 141 9.29 -6.41 14.59
CA PRO A 141 9.07 -6.92 13.25
C PRO A 141 9.16 -5.84 12.18
N VAL A 142 9.98 -6.05 11.15
CA VAL A 142 10.12 -5.16 10.00
C VAL A 142 9.22 -5.68 8.88
N TYR A 143 8.40 -4.82 8.32
CA TYR A 143 7.48 -5.19 7.23
C TYR A 143 7.96 -4.73 5.86
N GLN A 144 8.80 -3.70 5.82
CA GLN A 144 9.34 -3.17 4.57
C GLN A 144 10.64 -2.42 4.86
N PHE A 145 11.59 -2.53 3.94
CA PHE A 145 12.68 -1.57 3.81
C PHE A 145 12.54 -0.81 2.50
N CYS A 146 13.09 0.42 2.44
CA CYS A 146 13.33 1.09 1.17
C CYS A 146 14.84 1.26 1.03
N ALA A 147 15.46 0.60 0.08
CA ALA A 147 16.89 0.76 -0.21
C ALA A 147 17.08 1.90 -1.21
N PHE A 148 17.82 2.93 -0.82
CA PHE A 148 18.10 4.12 -1.65
C PHE A 148 19.26 3.84 -2.61
N VAL A 149 18.98 3.04 -3.63
CA VAL A 149 19.94 2.63 -4.68
C VAL A 149 19.46 3.05 -6.05
N ASP A 150 20.39 3.23 -7.00
CA ASP A 150 20.04 3.42 -8.41
C ASP A 150 19.49 2.10 -9.01
N PRO A 151 18.67 2.16 -10.08
CA PRO A 151 18.16 0.96 -10.73
C PRO A 151 19.24 -0.03 -11.14
N VAL A 152 20.42 0.46 -11.55
CA VAL A 152 21.54 -0.38 -11.97
C VAL A 152 22.20 -1.15 -10.81
N ASP A 153 22.05 -0.63 -9.58
CA ASP A 153 22.65 -1.16 -8.36
C ASP A 153 21.67 -1.99 -7.52
N GLU A 154 20.43 -2.16 -7.97
CA GLU A 154 19.40 -2.92 -7.26
C GLU A 154 19.81 -4.37 -7.00
N HIS A 155 20.68 -4.93 -7.86
CA HIS A 155 21.26 -6.26 -7.68
C HIS A 155 22.03 -6.43 -6.36
N ILE A 156 22.54 -5.33 -5.77
CA ILE A 156 23.20 -5.36 -4.44
C ILE A 156 22.25 -5.91 -3.37
N VAL A 157 20.97 -5.60 -3.51
CA VAL A 157 19.91 -6.07 -2.61
C VAL A 157 19.37 -7.41 -3.09
N THR A 158 18.92 -7.50 -4.35
CA THR A 158 18.20 -8.68 -4.87
C THR A 158 19.03 -9.96 -4.80
N ASP A 159 20.35 -9.87 -5.00
CA ASP A 159 21.24 -11.03 -4.96
C ASP A 159 21.60 -11.46 -3.51
N ALA A 160 21.27 -10.63 -2.52
CA ALA A 160 21.64 -10.85 -1.13
C ALA A 160 20.51 -11.40 -0.26
N VAL A 161 19.26 -11.06 -0.56
CA VAL A 161 18.07 -11.51 0.17
C VAL A 161 17.55 -12.83 -0.41
N SER A 162 16.99 -13.69 0.46
CA SER A 162 16.52 -15.02 0.04
C SER A 162 15.01 -15.21 0.19
N HIS A 163 14.38 -14.44 1.07
CA HIS A 163 12.97 -14.53 1.44
C HIS A 163 12.19 -13.25 1.14
N SER A 164 12.85 -12.29 0.49
CA SER A 164 12.29 -10.99 0.13
C SER A 164 12.35 -10.76 -1.38
N LEU A 165 11.51 -9.85 -1.85
CA LEU A 165 11.48 -9.35 -3.22
C LEU A 165 11.76 -7.85 -3.20
N THR A 166 12.30 -7.33 -4.29
CA THR A 166 12.35 -5.89 -4.53
C THR A 166 11.27 -5.47 -5.48
N THR A 167 10.68 -4.30 -5.24
CA THR A 167 9.75 -3.63 -6.15
C THR A 167 10.18 -2.18 -6.30
N ARG A 168 9.99 -1.60 -7.49
CA ARG A 168 10.42 -0.22 -7.77
C ARG A 168 9.33 0.54 -8.49
N TRP A 169 9.03 1.74 -8.00
CA TRP A 169 8.08 2.67 -8.61
C TRP A 169 8.67 4.06 -8.84
N CYS A 170 9.92 4.31 -8.40
CA CYS A 170 10.65 5.55 -8.69
C CYS A 170 12.16 5.28 -8.79
N ASP A 171 12.91 6.23 -9.35
CA ASP A 171 14.36 6.08 -9.53
C ASP A 171 15.17 6.27 -8.24
N LEU A 172 14.57 6.77 -7.17
CA LEU A 172 15.28 7.10 -5.93
C LEU A 172 15.55 5.90 -5.04
N PHE A 173 14.67 4.89 -5.04
CA PHE A 173 14.79 3.70 -4.18
C PHE A 173 14.02 2.51 -4.75
N CYS A 174 14.30 1.33 -4.21
CA CYS A 174 13.44 0.17 -4.33
C CYS A 174 12.91 -0.23 -2.95
N ASP A 175 11.67 -0.70 -2.91
CA ASP A 175 11.09 -1.34 -1.74
C ASP A 175 11.56 -2.78 -1.64
N ILE A 176 11.82 -3.24 -0.43
CA ILE A 176 12.13 -4.63 -0.10
C ILE A 176 10.97 -5.12 0.76
N ILE A 177 10.26 -6.11 0.25
CA ILE A 177 9.06 -6.68 0.87
C ILE A 177 9.22 -8.21 1.03
N PRO A 178 8.52 -8.86 1.95
CA PRO A 178 8.52 -10.32 2.04
C PRO A 178 8.06 -10.97 0.74
N ALA A 179 8.71 -12.06 0.30
CA ALA A 179 8.33 -12.77 -0.92
C ALA A 179 6.90 -13.37 -0.86
N ASN A 180 6.37 -13.58 0.35
CA ASN A 180 5.00 -13.98 0.63
C ASN A 180 4.13 -12.79 1.08
N GLY A 181 4.56 -11.56 0.77
CA GLY A 181 3.82 -10.30 0.89
C GLY A 181 3.08 -9.96 -0.39
N GLY A 182 2.25 -8.92 -0.35
CA GLY A 182 1.52 -8.40 -1.53
C GLY A 182 0.10 -7.99 -1.20
N LYS A 183 -0.43 -6.99 -1.90
CA LYS A 183 -1.81 -6.53 -1.71
C LYS A 183 -2.83 -7.63 -2.00
N ASP A 184 -2.54 -8.53 -2.95
CA ASP A 184 -3.36 -9.71 -3.27
C ASP A 184 -3.54 -10.64 -2.07
N LEU A 185 -2.46 -10.92 -1.35
CA LEU A 185 -2.51 -11.77 -0.17
C LEU A 185 -3.22 -11.07 1.01
N GLY A 186 -3.08 -9.76 1.13
CA GLY A 186 -3.87 -8.95 2.06
C GLY A 186 -5.35 -9.00 1.74
N VAL A 187 -5.73 -8.83 0.46
CA VAL A 187 -7.12 -8.93 -0.02
C VAL A 187 -7.68 -10.33 0.23
N ALA A 188 -6.94 -11.38 -0.12
CA ALA A 188 -7.37 -12.76 0.10
C ALA A 188 -7.64 -13.05 1.58
N ALA A 189 -6.72 -12.64 2.48
CA ALA A 189 -6.90 -12.81 3.92
C ALA A 189 -8.10 -12.00 4.46
N THR A 190 -8.35 -10.80 3.91
CA THR A 190 -9.49 -9.97 4.30
C THR A 190 -10.81 -10.59 3.83
N LEU A 191 -10.86 -11.09 2.59
CA LEU A 191 -12.04 -11.77 2.05
C LEU A 191 -12.37 -13.05 2.86
N GLU A 192 -11.34 -13.84 3.23
CA GLU A 192 -11.52 -14.98 4.13
C GLU A 192 -12.06 -14.54 5.48
N ARG A 193 -11.50 -13.48 6.07
CA ARG A 193 -11.93 -12.91 7.34
C ARG A 193 -13.40 -12.46 7.33
N LEU A 194 -13.84 -11.86 6.23
CA LEU A 194 -15.22 -11.37 6.04
C LEU A 194 -16.18 -12.46 5.55
N GLY A 195 -15.70 -13.63 5.12
CA GLY A 195 -16.52 -14.70 4.54
C GLY A 195 -17.12 -14.31 3.18
N ILE A 196 -16.41 -13.52 2.39
CA ILE A 196 -16.85 -12.99 1.08
C ILE A 196 -16.04 -13.64 -0.04
N ASP A 197 -16.72 -14.06 -1.12
CA ASP A 197 -16.06 -14.61 -2.30
C ASP A 197 -15.39 -13.49 -3.13
N ALA A 198 -14.23 -13.77 -3.71
CA ALA A 198 -13.49 -12.80 -4.52
C ALA A 198 -14.34 -12.24 -5.69
N SER A 199 -15.24 -13.03 -6.27
CA SER A 199 -16.18 -12.59 -7.32
C SER A 199 -17.22 -11.57 -6.85
N GLU A 200 -17.39 -11.40 -5.54
CA GLU A 200 -18.28 -10.44 -4.89
C GLU A 200 -17.52 -9.18 -4.40
N ALA A 201 -16.26 -9.05 -4.80
CA ALA A 201 -15.39 -7.91 -4.42
C ALA A 201 -15.10 -7.01 -5.61
N ILE A 202 -15.01 -5.70 -5.33
CA ILE A 202 -14.54 -4.66 -6.24
C ILE A 202 -13.32 -3.96 -5.63
N ALA A 203 -12.32 -3.61 -6.45
CA ALA A 203 -11.15 -2.87 -6.01
C ALA A 203 -10.91 -1.63 -6.88
N PHE A 204 -10.48 -0.56 -6.23
CA PHE A 204 -10.13 0.73 -6.85
C PHE A 204 -8.65 1.03 -6.61
N GLY A 205 -7.91 1.37 -7.66
CA GLY A 205 -6.48 1.65 -7.58
C GLY A 205 -5.97 2.47 -8.75
N ASP A 206 -4.74 3.00 -8.66
CA ASP A 206 -4.10 3.76 -9.73
C ASP A 206 -2.61 3.45 -9.91
N GLY A 207 -1.99 2.76 -8.95
CA GLY A 207 -0.57 2.40 -8.92
C GLY A 207 -0.26 0.99 -9.44
N GLU A 208 0.99 0.75 -9.81
CA GLU A 208 1.46 -0.59 -10.20
C GLU A 208 1.38 -1.61 -9.03
N ASN A 209 1.47 -1.12 -7.79
CA ASN A 209 1.26 -1.93 -6.59
C ASN A 209 -0.18 -2.42 -6.42
N ASP A 210 -1.15 -1.88 -7.19
CA ASP A 210 -2.55 -2.32 -7.21
C ASP A 210 -2.81 -3.47 -8.18
N LEU A 211 -1.88 -3.76 -9.09
CA LEU A 211 -2.04 -4.84 -10.07
C LEU A 211 -2.32 -6.19 -9.40
N SER A 212 -1.62 -6.47 -8.30
CA SER A 212 -1.85 -7.71 -7.55
C SER A 212 -3.23 -7.71 -6.88
N MET A 213 -3.67 -6.58 -6.32
CA MET A 213 -5.01 -6.40 -5.76
C MET A 213 -6.10 -6.60 -6.84
N PHE A 214 -5.89 -6.07 -8.04
CA PHE A 214 -6.83 -6.24 -9.17
C PHE A 214 -7.00 -7.71 -9.57
N ALA A 215 -5.93 -8.49 -9.51
CA ALA A 215 -5.98 -9.93 -9.81
C ALA A 215 -6.69 -10.75 -8.71
N ALA A 216 -6.82 -10.22 -7.50
CA ALA A 216 -7.42 -10.89 -6.35
C ALA A 216 -8.94 -10.66 -6.19
N VAL A 217 -9.57 -9.84 -7.04
CA VAL A 217 -10.99 -9.49 -6.97
C VAL A 217 -11.73 -9.79 -8.26
N GLY A 218 -13.06 -9.93 -8.19
CA GLY A 218 -13.90 -10.17 -9.37
C GLY A 218 -14.07 -8.96 -10.27
N THR A 219 -13.95 -7.74 -9.72
CA THR A 219 -14.09 -6.49 -10.46
C THR A 219 -13.00 -5.52 -10.05
N SER A 220 -12.19 -5.07 -11.00
CA SER A 220 -11.11 -4.10 -10.76
C SER A 220 -11.37 -2.81 -11.53
N VAL A 221 -11.11 -1.68 -10.89
CA VAL A 221 -11.32 -0.34 -11.41
C VAL A 221 -10.02 0.45 -11.34
N ALA A 222 -9.46 0.78 -12.50
CA ALA A 222 -8.34 1.70 -12.58
C ALA A 222 -8.84 3.15 -12.64
N MET A 223 -8.24 4.02 -11.83
CA MET A 223 -8.52 5.44 -11.85
C MET A 223 -8.02 6.08 -13.16
N GLY A 224 -8.67 7.16 -13.61
CA GLY A 224 -8.30 7.85 -14.84
C GLY A 224 -6.90 8.48 -14.82
N ASN A 225 -6.35 8.76 -13.63
CA ASN A 225 -4.98 9.22 -13.42
C ASN A 225 -3.94 8.09 -13.39
N ALA A 226 -4.35 6.81 -13.41
CA ALA A 226 -3.45 5.67 -13.42
C ALA A 226 -2.57 5.61 -14.68
N GLN A 227 -1.45 4.91 -14.60
CA GLN A 227 -0.61 4.62 -15.77
C GLN A 227 -1.30 3.65 -16.73
N ASP A 228 -0.88 3.64 -18.00
CA ASP A 228 -1.52 2.81 -19.02
C ASP A 228 -1.41 1.30 -18.74
N THR A 229 -0.33 0.86 -18.10
CA THR A 229 -0.14 -0.52 -17.64
C THR A 229 -1.20 -0.94 -16.63
N VAL A 230 -1.52 -0.06 -15.68
CA VAL A 230 -2.55 -0.30 -14.66
C VAL A 230 -3.95 -0.30 -15.28
N LYS A 231 -4.23 0.67 -16.17
CA LYS A 231 -5.50 0.75 -16.91
C LYS A 231 -5.75 -0.49 -17.76
N ALA A 232 -4.71 -1.03 -18.40
CA ALA A 232 -4.82 -2.21 -19.25
C ALA A 232 -5.12 -3.49 -18.46
N ALA A 233 -4.77 -3.55 -17.18
CA ALA A 233 -5.00 -4.70 -16.31
C ALA A 233 -6.37 -4.68 -15.61
N ALA A 234 -7.06 -3.54 -15.58
CA ALA A 234 -8.34 -3.38 -14.90
C ALA A 234 -9.53 -3.84 -15.74
N THR A 235 -10.58 -4.32 -15.08
CA THR A 235 -11.88 -4.63 -15.69
C THR A 235 -12.55 -3.38 -16.27
N TYR A 236 -12.38 -2.23 -15.59
CA TYR A 236 -12.96 -0.96 -15.97
C TYR A 236 -12.00 0.19 -15.68
N VAL A 237 -12.00 1.20 -16.55
CA VAL A 237 -11.25 2.45 -16.33
C VAL A 237 -12.26 3.55 -16.09
N THR A 238 -12.19 4.20 -14.94
CA THR A 238 -13.04 5.32 -14.58
C THR A 238 -12.34 6.66 -14.87
N THR A 239 -12.92 7.77 -14.44
CA THR A 239 -12.30 9.12 -14.49
C THR A 239 -11.25 9.28 -13.40
N ALA A 240 -10.49 10.38 -13.42
CA ALA A 240 -9.47 10.64 -12.41
C ALA A 240 -10.08 10.89 -11.02
N VAL A 241 -9.25 10.78 -9.98
CA VAL A 241 -9.66 11.05 -8.59
C VAL A 241 -10.29 12.43 -8.44
N ASP A 242 -9.75 13.44 -9.13
CA ASP A 242 -10.28 14.83 -9.14
C ASP A 242 -11.54 15.03 -9.99
N ASP A 243 -11.94 14.02 -10.78
CA ASP A 243 -13.08 14.03 -11.69
C ASP A 243 -14.15 13.00 -11.28
N ASP A 244 -14.35 12.84 -9.97
CA ASP A 244 -15.36 11.96 -9.37
C ASP A 244 -15.20 10.45 -9.71
N GLY A 245 -13.97 9.98 -9.92
CA GLY A 245 -13.70 8.65 -10.46
C GLY A 245 -14.37 7.49 -9.73
N ILE A 246 -14.29 7.43 -8.40
CA ILE A 246 -14.95 6.38 -7.60
C ILE A 246 -16.48 6.45 -7.77
N CYS A 247 -17.06 7.66 -7.74
CA CYS A 247 -18.49 7.85 -7.89
C CYS A 247 -18.97 7.43 -9.29
N ASN A 248 -18.22 7.77 -10.32
CA ASN A 248 -18.56 7.39 -11.70
C ASN A 248 -18.50 5.87 -11.90
N ALA A 249 -17.51 5.21 -11.29
CA ALA A 249 -17.46 3.74 -11.31
C ALA A 249 -18.60 3.10 -10.51
N ALA A 250 -18.91 3.61 -9.32
CA ALA A 250 -20.03 3.10 -8.51
C ALA A 250 -21.36 3.17 -9.29
N LYS A 251 -21.62 4.29 -9.98
CA LYS A 251 -22.77 4.44 -10.87
C LYS A 251 -22.75 3.48 -12.05
N HIS A 252 -21.58 3.29 -12.69
CA HIS A 252 -21.44 2.36 -13.82
C HIS A 252 -21.82 0.92 -13.43
N PHE A 253 -21.46 0.48 -12.24
CA PHE A 253 -21.77 -0.86 -11.72
C PHE A 253 -23.13 -0.95 -11.01
N GLY A 254 -23.90 0.13 -10.94
CA GLY A 254 -25.20 0.15 -10.28
C GLY A 254 -25.13 -0.02 -8.75
N LEU A 255 -24.04 0.45 -8.14
CA LEU A 255 -23.77 0.40 -6.70
C LEU A 255 -24.18 1.72 -5.99
N MET A 256 -24.67 2.69 -6.79
CA MET A 256 -25.12 3.99 -6.32
C MET A 256 -26.26 4.54 -7.19
#